data_b0f0420ad04c8f4b0253b7d1fb29a5f9
#
_entry.id   b0f0420ad04c8f4b0253b7d1fb29a5f9
#
_cell.length_a   1.000
_cell.length_b   1.000
_cell.length_c   1.000
_cell.angle_alpha   90.00
_cell.angle_beta   90.00
_cell.angle_gamma   90.00
#
_symmetry.space_group_name_H-M   'P 1'
#
loop_
_entity.id
_entity.type
_entity.pdbx_description
1 polymer ?
#
loop_
_entity_poly.entity_id
_entity_poly.type
_entity_poly.pdbx_seq_one_letter_code
_entity_poly.pdbx_strand_id
1 'polypeptide(L)'
;MTAGSTGLLDRLRTAGIDPGDSDEQRLNKSLLMFATGLASVASMLWLVIYWSLGPQLSSTLPFAFQILLAVNLAVYIKWGNFDFFRVSQLSLFLFFPFVVQWSIGNFISASGITIWGLLAPVGAILFMGTRESFAWFAAYLFLLAMSGFFDFHLASAEMQTKQQIPIRTAVVFFALNFAAVSTIVFLLLRFATIEKQKAQERLNEAHRMLQIEQERS
;
A
#
# COMPACT_ATOMS: atom_id res chain seq x y z
N MET A 1 -18.11 -26.19 -22.98
CA MET A 1 -17.89 -24.78 -22.68
C MET A 1 -18.16 -24.57 -21.18
N THR A 2 -17.18 -24.78 -20.34
CA THR A 2 -17.27 -24.52 -18.89
C THR A 2 -16.80 -23.12 -18.66
N ALA A 3 -17.74 -22.21 -18.35
CA ALA A 3 -17.43 -20.88 -17.86
C ALA A 3 -16.74 -21.03 -16.50
N GLY A 4 -15.40 -21.01 -16.51
CA GLY A 4 -14.59 -20.98 -15.30
C GLY A 4 -15.03 -19.76 -14.50
N SER A 5 -15.49 -19.96 -13.27
CA SER A 5 -15.74 -18.89 -12.31
C SER A 5 -14.41 -18.17 -12.06
N THR A 6 -14.18 -17.10 -12.80
CA THR A 6 -13.10 -16.19 -12.47
C THR A 6 -13.34 -15.68 -11.05
N GLY A 7 -12.48 -16.10 -10.12
CA GLY A 7 -12.62 -15.75 -8.73
C GLY A 7 -12.62 -14.24 -8.55
N LEU A 8 -13.21 -13.76 -7.46
CA LEU A 8 -13.25 -12.32 -7.12
C LEU A 8 -11.85 -11.68 -7.20
N LEU A 9 -10.82 -12.44 -6.81
CA LEU A 9 -9.40 -12.03 -6.89
C LEU A 9 -8.93 -11.82 -8.34
N ASP A 10 -9.35 -12.66 -9.29
CA ASP A 10 -9.00 -12.51 -10.70
C ASP A 10 -9.70 -11.29 -11.31
N ARG A 11 -10.94 -11.04 -10.93
CA ARG A 11 -11.68 -9.83 -11.36
C ARG A 11 -11.05 -8.55 -10.82
N LEU A 12 -10.64 -8.54 -9.56
CA LEU A 12 -9.92 -7.40 -8.97
C LEU A 12 -8.55 -7.20 -9.62
N ARG A 13 -7.83 -8.28 -9.89
CA ARG A 13 -6.50 -8.24 -10.51
C ARG A 13 -6.54 -7.72 -11.94
N THR A 14 -7.60 -7.99 -12.68
CA THR A 14 -7.78 -7.57 -14.08
C THR A 14 -8.59 -6.27 -14.22
N ALA A 15 -9.09 -5.72 -13.11
CA ALA A 15 -9.85 -4.47 -13.15
C ALA A 15 -9.00 -3.32 -13.70
N GLY A 16 -9.52 -2.65 -14.71
CA GLY A 16 -8.87 -1.51 -15.35
C GLY A 16 -7.73 -1.87 -16.32
N ILE A 17 -7.53 -3.16 -16.65
CA ILE A 17 -6.60 -3.59 -17.70
C ILE A 17 -7.34 -3.54 -19.05
N ASP A 18 -6.82 -2.71 -19.95
CA ASP A 18 -7.33 -2.60 -21.32
C ASP A 18 -6.59 -3.57 -22.26
N PRO A 19 -7.28 -4.06 -23.33
CA PRO A 19 -6.62 -4.90 -24.35
C PRO A 19 -5.44 -4.21 -25.04
N GLY A 20 -5.42 -2.87 -25.10
CA GLY A 20 -4.36 -2.06 -25.69
C GLY A 20 -3.18 -1.75 -24.74
N ASP A 21 -3.26 -2.15 -23.47
CA ASP A 21 -2.17 -1.91 -22.52
C ASP A 21 -0.93 -2.70 -22.90
N SER A 22 0.23 -2.07 -22.77
CA SER A 22 1.52 -2.77 -22.83
C SER A 22 1.66 -3.75 -21.67
N ASP A 23 2.55 -4.76 -21.81
CA ASP A 23 2.79 -5.73 -20.75
C ASP A 23 3.28 -5.06 -19.45
N GLU A 24 4.06 -4.00 -19.56
CA GLU A 24 4.49 -3.19 -18.43
C GLU A 24 3.32 -2.46 -17.75
N GLN A 25 2.43 -1.86 -18.53
CA GLN A 25 1.24 -1.18 -17.99
C GLN A 25 0.31 -2.18 -17.29
N ARG A 26 0.10 -3.36 -17.87
CA ARG A 26 -0.69 -4.43 -17.25
C ARG A 26 -0.09 -4.89 -15.93
N LEU A 27 1.23 -5.03 -15.89
CA LEU A 27 1.95 -5.39 -14.66
C LEU A 27 1.78 -4.33 -13.59
N ASN A 28 2.00 -3.05 -13.92
CA ASN A 28 1.88 -1.94 -12.98
C ASN A 28 0.45 -1.78 -12.45
N LYS A 29 -0.57 -1.92 -13.30
CA LYS A 29 -1.98 -1.92 -12.89
C LYS A 29 -2.28 -3.09 -11.95
N SER A 30 -1.85 -4.29 -12.29
CA SER A 30 -2.05 -5.50 -11.47
C SER A 30 -1.35 -5.40 -10.11
N LEU A 31 -0.12 -4.89 -10.06
CA LEU A 31 0.64 -4.67 -8.82
C LEU A 31 -0.05 -3.65 -7.91
N LEU A 32 -0.49 -2.53 -8.46
CA LEU A 32 -1.17 -1.49 -7.67
C LEU A 32 -2.51 -1.99 -7.13
N MET A 33 -3.29 -2.72 -7.94
CA MET A 33 -4.54 -3.33 -7.49
C MET A 33 -4.31 -4.36 -6.37
N PHE A 34 -3.25 -5.17 -6.50
CA PHE A 34 -2.87 -6.12 -5.47
C PHE A 34 -2.44 -5.43 -4.17
N ALA A 35 -1.63 -4.37 -4.26
CA ALA A 35 -1.23 -3.56 -3.12
C ALA A 35 -2.43 -2.93 -2.41
N THR A 36 -3.37 -2.35 -3.17
CA THR A 36 -4.61 -1.78 -2.65
C THR A 36 -5.47 -2.83 -1.95
N GLY A 37 -5.58 -4.02 -2.54
CA GLY A 37 -6.29 -5.16 -1.94
C GLY A 37 -5.67 -5.60 -0.61
N LEU A 38 -4.36 -5.76 -0.56
CA LEU A 38 -3.64 -6.12 0.68
C LEU A 38 -3.81 -5.05 1.77
N ALA A 39 -3.65 -3.77 1.42
CA ALA A 39 -3.84 -2.68 2.36
C ALA A 39 -5.28 -2.61 2.88
N SER A 40 -6.28 -2.85 2.02
CA SER A 40 -7.70 -2.88 2.42
C SER A 40 -7.98 -4.03 3.38
N VAL A 41 -7.50 -5.24 3.08
CA VAL A 41 -7.67 -6.40 3.96
C VAL A 41 -7.00 -6.16 5.33
N ALA A 42 -5.77 -5.66 5.33
CA ALA A 42 -5.04 -5.37 6.55
C ALA A 42 -5.74 -4.26 7.37
N SER A 43 -6.25 -3.23 6.74
CA SER A 43 -6.99 -2.16 7.41
C SER A 43 -8.35 -2.62 7.95
N MET A 44 -9.05 -3.54 7.27
CA MET A 44 -10.26 -4.17 7.81
C MET A 44 -9.95 -5.04 9.04
N LEU A 45 -8.87 -5.83 8.99
CA LEU A 45 -8.41 -6.59 10.14
C LEU A 45 -8.10 -5.69 11.33
N TRP A 46 -7.49 -4.53 11.06
CA TRP A 46 -7.24 -3.48 12.06
C TRP A 46 -8.51 -2.97 12.71
N LEU A 47 -9.56 -2.72 11.94
CA LEU A 47 -10.88 -2.32 12.48
C LEU A 47 -11.46 -3.37 13.42
N VAL A 48 -11.37 -4.65 13.05
CA VAL A 48 -11.84 -5.76 13.90
C VAL A 48 -11.06 -5.81 15.22
N ILE A 49 -9.73 -5.64 15.16
CA ILE A 49 -8.88 -5.61 16.36
C ILE A 49 -9.24 -4.41 17.25
N TYR A 50 -9.42 -3.21 16.66
CA TYR A 50 -9.85 -2.03 17.41
C TYR A 50 -11.21 -2.27 18.12
N TRP A 51 -12.16 -2.88 17.44
CA TRP A 51 -13.47 -3.18 18.04
C TRP A 51 -13.39 -4.22 19.15
N SER A 52 -12.50 -5.21 19.03
CA SER A 52 -12.34 -6.25 20.05
C SER A 52 -11.66 -5.76 21.33
N LEU A 53 -10.82 -4.72 21.23
CA LEU A 53 -10.11 -4.14 22.37
C LEU A 53 -10.91 -3.06 23.12
N GLY A 54 -12.10 -2.72 22.63
CA GLY A 54 -13.04 -1.80 23.30
C GLY A 54 -12.89 -0.33 22.90
N PRO A 55 -13.75 0.57 23.43
CA PRO A 55 -13.93 1.95 22.96
C PRO A 55 -12.79 2.92 23.29
N GLN A 56 -11.70 2.45 23.87
CA GLN A 56 -10.53 3.29 24.20
C GLN A 56 -9.74 3.76 22.96
N LEU A 57 -9.99 3.14 21.80
CA LEU A 57 -9.34 3.50 20.55
C LEU A 57 -10.41 3.99 19.56
N SER A 58 -10.20 5.18 18.99
CA SER A 58 -11.09 5.71 17.96
C SER A 58 -10.98 4.92 16.67
N SER A 59 -12.04 4.24 16.24
CA SER A 59 -12.13 3.54 14.96
C SER A 59 -12.40 4.48 13.77
N THR A 60 -12.64 5.76 14.02
CA THR A 60 -13.05 6.74 13.00
C THR A 60 -12.02 6.88 11.89
N LEU A 61 -10.71 7.01 12.24
CA LEU A 61 -9.66 7.19 11.25
C LEU A 61 -9.40 5.95 10.39
N PRO A 62 -9.24 4.73 10.97
CA PRO A 62 -9.15 3.52 10.16
C PRO A 62 -10.36 3.31 9.24
N PHE A 63 -11.56 3.66 9.70
CA PHE A 63 -12.76 3.60 8.87
C PHE A 63 -12.75 4.64 7.74
N ALA A 64 -12.34 5.88 8.04
CA ALA A 64 -12.17 6.93 7.03
C ALA A 64 -11.15 6.51 5.95
N PHE A 65 -10.08 5.82 6.33
CA PHE A 65 -9.10 5.28 5.39
C PHE A 65 -9.72 4.28 4.40
N GLN A 66 -10.55 3.35 4.91
CA GLN A 66 -11.27 2.41 4.04
C GLN A 66 -12.20 3.13 3.05
N ILE A 67 -12.92 4.15 3.51
CA ILE A 67 -13.78 4.95 2.62
C ILE A 67 -12.93 5.63 1.55
N LEU A 68 -11.80 6.24 1.91
CA LEU A 68 -10.92 6.90 0.96
C LEU A 68 -10.34 5.93 -0.07
N LEU A 69 -9.92 4.73 0.35
CA LEU A 69 -9.46 3.68 -0.56
C LEU A 69 -10.57 3.24 -1.52
N ALA A 70 -11.78 3.02 -1.00
CA ALA A 70 -12.94 2.61 -1.80
C ALA A 70 -13.35 3.71 -2.81
N VAL A 71 -13.39 4.97 -2.37
CA VAL A 71 -13.69 6.12 -3.25
C VAL A 71 -12.62 6.26 -4.34
N ASN A 72 -11.35 6.18 -3.98
CA ASN A 72 -10.25 6.27 -4.95
C ASN A 72 -10.34 5.17 -6.02
N LEU A 73 -10.63 3.94 -5.60
CA LEU A 73 -10.84 2.81 -6.49
C LEU A 73 -12.09 3.01 -7.40
N ALA A 74 -13.20 3.49 -6.83
CA ALA A 74 -14.42 3.76 -7.60
C ALA A 74 -14.20 4.86 -8.65
N VAL A 75 -13.45 5.91 -8.30
CA VAL A 75 -13.04 6.97 -9.22
C VAL A 75 -12.22 6.40 -10.37
N TYR A 76 -11.26 5.52 -10.06
CA TYR A 76 -10.44 4.86 -11.07
C TYR A 76 -11.28 3.99 -12.02
N ILE A 77 -12.16 3.15 -11.47
CA ILE A 77 -13.04 2.29 -12.28
C ILE A 77 -13.93 3.12 -13.20
N LYS A 78 -14.41 4.29 -12.72
CA LYS A 78 -15.31 5.16 -13.49
C LYS A 78 -14.61 5.96 -14.60
N TRP A 79 -13.41 6.47 -14.31
CA TRP A 79 -12.71 7.42 -15.20
C TRP A 79 -11.55 6.80 -15.96
N GLY A 80 -11.06 5.62 -15.55
CA GLY A 80 -9.97 4.91 -16.23
C GLY A 80 -8.60 5.57 -16.16
N ASN A 81 -8.45 6.68 -15.43
CA ASN A 81 -7.17 7.41 -15.34
C ASN A 81 -6.23 6.73 -14.35
N PHE A 82 -5.35 5.87 -14.88
CA PHE A 82 -4.40 5.11 -14.07
C PHE A 82 -3.36 6.01 -13.40
N ASP A 83 -2.88 7.05 -14.06
CA ASP A 83 -1.85 7.94 -13.49
C ASP A 83 -2.39 8.69 -12.27
N PHE A 84 -3.62 9.19 -12.36
CA PHE A 84 -4.30 9.80 -11.22
C PHE A 84 -4.48 8.79 -10.07
N PHE A 85 -4.97 7.60 -10.39
CA PHE A 85 -5.17 6.55 -9.37
C PHE A 85 -3.87 6.17 -8.67
N ARG A 86 -2.79 5.98 -9.43
CA ARG A 86 -1.46 5.64 -8.92
C ARG A 86 -0.95 6.71 -7.94
N VAL A 87 -0.96 7.97 -8.33
CA VAL A 87 -0.48 9.07 -7.49
C VAL A 87 -1.36 9.25 -6.25
N SER A 88 -2.69 9.25 -6.41
CA SER A 88 -3.61 9.40 -5.28
C SER A 88 -3.51 8.24 -4.29
N GLN A 89 -3.35 7.01 -4.78
CA GLN A 89 -3.17 5.82 -3.94
C GLN A 89 -1.87 5.88 -3.12
N LEU A 90 -0.75 6.23 -3.76
CA LEU A 90 0.52 6.40 -3.07
C LEU A 90 0.47 7.56 -2.06
N SER A 91 -0.24 8.64 -2.41
CA SER A 91 -0.46 9.76 -1.47
C SER A 91 -1.26 9.32 -0.25
N LEU A 92 -2.30 8.51 -0.41
CA LEU A 92 -3.05 7.94 0.72
C LEU A 92 -2.16 7.05 1.59
N PHE A 93 -1.35 6.20 1.00
CA PHE A 93 -0.40 5.36 1.75
C PHE A 93 0.64 6.18 2.48
N LEU A 94 1.12 7.28 1.89
CA LEU A 94 2.12 8.13 2.52
C LEU A 94 1.54 8.97 3.65
N PHE A 95 0.54 9.80 3.36
CA PHE A 95 0.10 10.85 4.29
C PHE A 95 -0.83 10.34 5.40
N PHE A 96 -1.69 9.39 5.10
CA PHE A 96 -2.72 8.96 6.05
C PHE A 96 -2.15 8.41 7.37
N PRO A 97 -1.10 7.57 7.40
CA PRO A 97 -0.50 7.10 8.64
C PRO A 97 0.03 8.23 9.52
N PHE A 98 0.56 9.29 8.92
CA PHE A 98 1.01 10.48 9.67
C PHE A 98 -0.17 11.28 10.23
N VAL A 99 -1.24 11.44 9.47
CA VAL A 99 -2.48 12.08 9.96
C VAL A 99 -3.03 11.31 11.18
N VAL A 100 -3.02 9.99 11.12
CA VAL A 100 -3.44 9.14 12.26
C VAL A 100 -2.52 9.35 13.46
N GLN A 101 -1.19 9.34 13.26
CA GLN A 101 -0.24 9.60 14.34
C GLN A 101 -0.48 10.96 14.99
N TRP A 102 -0.58 12.03 14.20
CA TRP A 102 -0.79 13.39 14.72
C TRP A 102 -2.12 13.54 15.45
N SER A 103 -3.13 12.77 15.06
CA SER A 103 -4.43 12.75 15.77
C SER A 103 -4.37 12.05 17.13
N ILE A 104 -3.53 11.00 17.25
CA ILE A 104 -3.34 10.24 18.47
C ILE A 104 -2.39 10.96 19.43
N GLY A 105 -1.37 11.66 18.91
CA GLY A 105 -0.47 12.53 19.66
C GLY A 105 1.01 12.25 19.40
N ASN A 106 1.55 11.09 19.73
CA ASN A 106 2.98 10.81 19.60
C ASN A 106 3.27 9.40 19.04
N PHE A 107 4.55 9.14 18.67
CA PHE A 107 4.98 7.86 18.10
C PHE A 107 4.65 6.65 18.98
N ILE A 108 4.81 6.77 20.30
CA ILE A 108 4.58 5.67 21.24
C ILE A 108 3.08 5.40 21.33
N SER A 109 2.28 6.42 21.56
CA SER A 109 0.82 6.30 21.65
C SER A 109 0.19 5.82 20.32
N ALA A 110 0.74 6.27 19.20
CA ALA A 110 0.32 5.82 17.87
C ALA A 110 0.90 4.45 17.47
N SER A 111 1.69 3.83 18.36
CA SER A 111 2.20 2.46 18.16
C SER A 111 2.96 2.26 16.84
N GLY A 112 3.71 3.27 16.41
CA GLY A 112 4.54 3.22 15.20
C GLY A 112 3.74 3.10 13.89
N ILE A 113 2.51 3.58 13.85
CA ILE A 113 1.64 3.49 12.66
C ILE A 113 2.26 4.14 11.41
N THR A 114 3.17 5.09 11.58
CA THR A 114 3.89 5.73 10.46
C THR A 114 4.68 4.78 9.58
N ILE A 115 4.97 3.55 10.06
CA ILE A 115 5.60 2.52 9.23
C ILE A 115 4.76 2.15 8.00
N TRP A 116 3.42 2.34 8.06
CA TRP A 116 2.55 2.14 6.90
C TRP A 116 2.85 3.11 5.76
N GLY A 117 3.39 4.30 6.08
CA GLY A 117 3.86 5.27 5.09
C GLY A 117 4.96 4.74 4.18
N LEU A 118 5.72 3.72 4.63
CA LEU A 118 6.74 3.05 3.84
C LEU A 118 6.16 2.32 2.62
N LEU A 119 4.87 1.98 2.63
CA LEU A 119 4.21 1.37 1.47
C LEU A 119 4.20 2.30 0.25
N ALA A 120 4.24 3.62 0.45
CA ALA A 120 4.28 4.58 -0.66
C ALA A 120 5.61 4.52 -1.45
N PRO A 121 6.80 4.67 -0.86
CA PRO A 121 8.06 4.54 -1.61
C PRO A 121 8.29 3.12 -2.15
N VAL A 122 7.88 2.07 -1.43
CA VAL A 122 7.93 0.68 -1.94
C VAL A 122 7.02 0.52 -3.15
N GLY A 123 5.79 1.02 -3.08
CA GLY A 123 4.88 1.03 -4.23
C GLY A 123 5.42 1.87 -5.39
N ALA A 124 6.00 3.04 -5.11
CA ALA A 124 6.59 3.89 -6.14
C ALA A 124 7.72 3.19 -6.92
N ILE A 125 8.60 2.43 -6.24
CA ILE A 125 9.62 1.60 -6.92
C ILE A 125 8.97 0.59 -7.87
N LEU A 126 7.87 0.00 -7.45
CA LEU A 126 7.20 -1.06 -8.22
C LEU A 126 6.39 -0.53 -9.40
N PHE A 127 5.76 0.66 -9.26
CA PHE A 127 4.76 1.17 -10.21
C PHE A 127 5.22 2.37 -11.04
N MET A 128 6.23 3.10 -10.57
CA MET A 128 6.70 4.35 -11.19
C MET A 128 8.17 4.28 -11.63
N GLY A 129 8.91 3.33 -11.08
CA GLY A 129 10.33 3.16 -11.34
C GLY A 129 11.25 3.87 -10.35
N THR A 130 12.56 3.69 -10.52
CA THR A 130 13.56 4.06 -9.52
C THR A 130 13.73 5.56 -9.36
N ARG A 131 13.58 6.36 -10.42
CA ARG A 131 13.78 7.81 -10.38
C ARG A 131 12.68 8.51 -9.58
N GLU A 132 11.42 8.17 -9.84
CA GLU A 132 10.28 8.80 -9.18
C GLU A 132 10.14 8.33 -7.72
N SER A 133 10.51 7.08 -7.44
CA SER A 133 10.45 6.52 -6.08
C SER A 133 11.33 7.26 -5.07
N PHE A 134 12.42 7.88 -5.52
CA PHE A 134 13.28 8.66 -4.64
C PHE A 134 12.55 9.85 -4.02
N ALA A 135 11.71 10.54 -4.79
CA ALA A 135 10.91 11.65 -4.26
C ALA A 135 9.91 11.18 -3.19
N TRP A 136 9.26 10.03 -3.38
CA TRP A 136 8.36 9.43 -2.40
C TRP A 136 9.09 9.01 -1.13
N PHE A 137 10.30 8.46 -1.27
CA PHE A 137 11.12 8.08 -0.12
C PHE A 137 11.61 9.31 0.65
N ALA A 138 12.06 10.36 -0.05
CA ALA A 138 12.45 11.63 0.57
C ALA A 138 11.27 12.27 1.31
N ALA A 139 10.07 12.26 0.72
CA ALA A 139 8.86 12.76 1.38
C ALA A 139 8.52 11.96 2.64
N TYR A 140 8.64 10.63 2.59
CA TYR A 140 8.46 9.77 3.77
C TYR A 140 9.44 10.13 4.89
N LEU A 141 10.73 10.25 4.57
CA LEU A 141 11.75 10.62 5.56
C LEU A 141 11.53 12.02 6.13
N PHE A 142 11.11 12.96 5.29
CA PHE A 142 10.78 14.32 5.73
C PHE A 142 9.61 14.32 6.72
N LEU A 143 8.52 13.62 6.41
CA LEU A 143 7.38 13.50 7.31
C LEU A 143 7.74 12.79 8.62
N LEU A 144 8.60 11.78 8.55
CA LEU A 144 9.09 11.05 9.71
C LEU A 144 9.94 11.96 10.61
N ALA A 145 10.85 12.72 10.01
CA ALA A 145 11.70 13.68 10.74
C ALA A 145 10.86 14.81 11.36
N MET A 146 9.91 15.37 10.61
CA MET A 146 8.96 16.37 11.12
C MET A 146 8.16 15.83 12.30
N SER A 147 7.59 14.64 12.17
CA SER A 147 6.82 14.01 13.26
C SER A 147 7.67 13.81 14.50
N GLY A 148 8.92 13.35 14.34
CA GLY A 148 9.86 13.20 15.45
C GLY A 148 10.23 14.55 16.11
N PHE A 149 10.44 15.57 15.30
CA PHE A 149 10.73 16.92 15.79
C PHE A 149 9.55 17.48 16.61
N PHE A 150 8.35 17.38 16.10
CA PHE A 150 7.16 17.83 16.83
C PHE A 150 6.92 17.03 18.11
N ASP A 151 7.07 15.71 18.07
CA ASP A 151 6.96 14.87 19.26
C ASP A 151 7.97 15.27 20.34
N PHE A 152 9.21 15.55 19.95
CA PHE A 152 10.26 15.95 20.89
C PHE A 152 9.97 17.32 21.55
N HIS A 153 9.50 18.30 20.75
CA HIS A 153 9.31 19.67 21.25
C HIS A 153 7.93 19.92 21.88
N LEU A 154 6.87 19.26 21.42
CA LEU A 154 5.50 19.50 21.87
C LEU A 154 5.01 18.46 22.90
N ALA A 155 5.60 17.27 22.95
CA ALA A 155 5.19 16.22 23.87
C ALA A 155 5.26 16.62 25.34
N SER A 156 6.11 17.56 25.70
CA SER A 156 6.28 18.07 27.06
C SER A 156 5.04 18.81 27.60
N ALA A 157 4.24 19.42 26.73
CA ALA A 157 3.08 20.24 27.10
C ALA A 157 1.76 19.47 27.12
N GLU A 158 1.59 18.44 26.26
CA GLU A 158 0.33 17.73 26.08
C GLU A 158 0.25 16.38 26.81
N MET A 159 1.37 15.84 27.28
CA MET A 159 1.41 14.50 27.93
C MET A 159 0.60 14.43 29.23
N GLN A 160 0.21 15.57 29.80
CA GLN A 160 -0.55 15.63 31.06
C GLN A 160 -2.07 15.59 30.90
N THR A 161 -2.62 15.72 29.67
CA THR A 161 -4.06 15.95 29.48
C THR A 161 -4.80 14.92 28.62
N LYS A 162 -4.13 14.05 27.89
CA LYS A 162 -4.79 13.02 27.07
C LYS A 162 -4.69 11.64 27.70
N GLN A 163 -5.80 10.91 27.66
CA GLN A 163 -5.93 9.52 28.11
C GLN A 163 -4.86 8.66 27.42
N GLN A 164 -3.81 8.30 28.16
CA GLN A 164 -2.69 7.52 27.60
C GLN A 164 -3.14 6.08 27.39
N ILE A 165 -2.90 5.56 26.19
CA ILE A 165 -3.07 4.14 25.89
C ILE A 165 -2.10 3.35 26.78
N PRO A 166 -2.53 2.26 27.44
CA PRO A 166 -1.66 1.44 28.26
C PRO A 166 -0.44 0.96 27.44
N ILE A 167 0.76 1.09 28.00
CA ILE A 167 2.00 0.73 27.32
C ILE A 167 1.99 -0.68 26.74
N ARG A 168 1.36 -1.63 27.43
CA ARG A 168 1.20 -3.01 26.95
C ARG A 168 0.42 -3.07 25.65
N THR A 169 -0.67 -2.32 25.54
CA THR A 169 -1.49 -2.22 24.33
C THR A 169 -0.69 -1.57 23.20
N ALA A 170 0.02 -0.48 23.48
CA ALA A 170 0.88 0.19 22.51
C ALA A 170 1.96 -0.73 21.92
N VAL A 171 2.61 -1.54 22.75
CA VAL A 171 3.63 -2.51 22.32
C VAL A 171 3.03 -3.60 21.44
N VAL A 172 1.87 -4.14 21.79
CA VAL A 172 1.17 -5.14 20.94
C VAL A 172 0.83 -4.56 19.58
N PHE A 173 0.25 -3.36 19.54
CA PHE A 173 -0.05 -2.69 18.26
C PHE A 173 1.20 -2.36 17.46
N PHE A 174 2.29 -1.96 18.11
CA PHE A 174 3.57 -1.75 17.45
C PHE A 174 4.05 -3.02 16.74
N ALA A 175 4.07 -4.15 17.44
CA ALA A 175 4.43 -5.43 16.85
C ALA A 175 3.52 -5.83 15.68
N LEU A 176 2.21 -5.62 15.85
CA LEU A 176 1.23 -5.90 14.80
C LEU A 176 1.40 -4.99 13.58
N ASN A 177 1.66 -3.69 13.75
CA ASN A 177 1.93 -2.76 12.65
C ASN A 177 3.18 -3.20 11.87
N PHE A 178 4.26 -3.55 12.57
CA PHE A 178 5.48 -4.05 11.95
C PHE A 178 5.24 -5.36 11.18
N ALA A 179 4.56 -6.32 11.80
CA ALA A 179 4.25 -7.61 11.18
C ALA A 179 3.39 -7.42 9.92
N ALA A 180 2.35 -6.57 9.99
CA ALA A 180 1.45 -6.30 8.87
C ALA A 180 2.20 -5.67 7.69
N VAL A 181 2.94 -4.58 7.93
CA VAL A 181 3.69 -3.89 6.86
C VAL A 181 4.76 -4.81 6.28
N SER A 182 5.52 -5.53 7.11
CA SER A 182 6.54 -6.47 6.64
C SER A 182 5.92 -7.57 5.77
N THR A 183 4.76 -8.09 6.15
CA THR A 183 4.03 -9.11 5.38
C THR A 183 3.57 -8.54 4.04
N ILE A 184 2.98 -7.33 4.03
CA ILE A 184 2.55 -6.67 2.79
C ILE A 184 3.73 -6.45 1.85
N VAL A 185 4.83 -5.88 2.36
CA VAL A 185 6.04 -5.64 1.56
C VAL A 185 6.59 -6.95 1.00
N PHE A 186 6.69 -8.00 1.81
CA PHE A 186 7.13 -9.32 1.35
C PHE A 186 6.24 -9.87 0.23
N LEU A 187 4.92 -9.81 0.41
CA LEU A 187 3.97 -10.32 -0.58
C LEU A 187 4.03 -9.50 -1.88
N LEU A 188 4.17 -8.17 -1.79
CA LEU A 188 4.33 -7.29 -2.95
C LEU A 188 5.62 -7.60 -3.72
N LEU A 189 6.74 -7.72 -3.03
CA LEU A 189 8.03 -8.04 -3.66
C LEU A 189 8.00 -9.43 -4.30
N ARG A 190 7.46 -10.42 -3.61
CA ARG A 190 7.28 -11.77 -4.14
C ARG A 190 6.43 -11.78 -5.40
N PHE A 191 5.28 -11.10 -5.36
CA PHE A 191 4.38 -11.01 -6.50
C PHE A 191 5.08 -10.31 -7.70
N ALA A 192 5.72 -9.17 -7.46
CA ALA A 192 6.46 -8.44 -8.49
C ALA A 192 7.58 -9.29 -9.11
N THR A 193 8.31 -10.05 -8.30
CA THR A 193 9.37 -10.93 -8.78
C THR A 193 8.82 -12.03 -9.68
N ILE A 194 7.73 -12.69 -9.26
CA ILE A 194 7.08 -13.76 -10.04
C ILE A 194 6.59 -13.22 -11.40
N GLU A 195 5.93 -12.06 -11.40
CA GLU A 195 5.41 -11.49 -12.64
C GLU A 195 6.54 -11.03 -13.59
N LYS A 196 7.62 -10.46 -13.05
CA LYS A 196 8.82 -10.13 -13.85
C LYS A 196 9.48 -11.37 -14.46
N GLN A 197 9.59 -12.45 -13.70
CA GLN A 197 10.14 -13.71 -14.22
C GLN A 197 9.29 -14.26 -15.37
N LYS A 198 7.97 -14.31 -15.22
CA LYS A 198 7.06 -14.72 -16.30
C LYS A 198 7.18 -13.86 -17.55
N ALA A 199 7.31 -12.54 -17.39
CA ALA A 199 7.49 -11.62 -18.51
C ALA A 199 8.84 -11.89 -19.23
N GLN A 200 9.90 -12.14 -18.47
CA GLN A 200 11.20 -12.47 -19.03
C GLN A 200 11.21 -13.80 -19.78
N GLU A 201 10.54 -14.83 -19.24
CA GLU A 201 10.40 -16.13 -19.89
C GLU A 201 9.69 -16.00 -21.25
N ARG A 202 8.57 -15.27 -21.29
CA ARG A 202 7.83 -15.00 -22.55
C ARG A 202 8.70 -14.27 -23.59
N LEU A 203 9.49 -13.29 -23.15
CA LEU A 203 10.39 -12.56 -24.03
C LEU A 203 11.46 -13.49 -24.61
N ASN A 204 12.06 -14.33 -23.78
CA ASN A 204 13.07 -15.29 -24.19
C ASN A 204 12.51 -16.34 -25.18
N GLU A 205 11.29 -16.82 -24.95
CA GLU A 205 10.59 -17.72 -25.88
C GLU A 205 10.34 -17.05 -27.23
N ALA A 206 9.84 -15.80 -27.22
CA ALA A 206 9.62 -15.04 -28.46
C ALA A 206 10.92 -14.82 -29.25
N HIS A 207 12.02 -14.47 -28.57
CA HIS A 207 13.34 -14.35 -29.23
C HIS A 207 13.80 -15.66 -29.81
N ARG A 208 13.63 -16.77 -29.10
CA ARG A 208 14.02 -18.10 -29.61
C ARG A 208 13.21 -18.49 -30.85
N MET A 209 11.94 -18.19 -30.88
CA MET A 209 11.09 -18.48 -32.07
C MET A 209 11.52 -17.66 -33.28
N LEU A 210 11.85 -16.37 -33.07
CA LEU A 210 12.37 -15.52 -34.17
C LEU A 210 13.72 -16.02 -34.73
N GLN A 211 14.62 -16.49 -33.87
CA GLN A 211 15.90 -17.07 -34.32
C GLN A 211 15.71 -18.31 -35.18
N ILE A 212 14.79 -19.22 -34.74
CA ILE A 212 14.47 -20.43 -35.51
C ILE A 212 13.87 -20.08 -36.88
N GLU A 213 13.05 -19.06 -36.96
CA GLU A 213 12.42 -18.59 -38.20
C GLU A 213 13.46 -18.00 -39.17
N GLN A 214 14.42 -17.22 -38.66
CA GLN A 214 15.52 -16.66 -39.42
C GLN A 214 16.48 -17.73 -39.97
N GLU A 215 16.70 -18.81 -39.20
CA GLU A 215 17.56 -19.93 -39.68
C GLU A 215 16.87 -20.77 -40.75
N ARG A 216 15.58 -20.69 -40.91
CA ARG A 216 14.77 -21.44 -41.91
C ARG A 216 14.56 -20.68 -43.22
N SER A 217 14.80 -19.36 -43.24
CA SER A 217 14.66 -18.51 -44.44
C SER A 217 15.96 -18.39 -45.21
#